data_b8433bad9f527aa09a287f72f95c8d7f
#
_entry.id   b8433bad9f527aa09a287f72f95c8d7f
#
_cell.length_a   1.000
_cell.length_b   1.000
_cell.length_c   1.000
_cell.angle_alpha   90.00
_cell.angle_beta   90.00
_cell.angle_gamma   90.00
#
_symmetry.space_group_name_H-M   'P 1'
#
loop_
_entity.id
_entity.type
_entity.pdbx_description
1 polymer ?
#
loop_
_entity_poly.entity_id
_entity_poly.type
_entity_poly.pdbx_seq_one_letter_code
_entity_poly.pdbx_strand_id
1 'polypeptide(L)'
;MKKKTLEFLEAHQSEKPSTWREEAEWRRDNWSWMRHSQKIAVKVLLQMKQENLTQKVLAERMNCTQQYVSKILKGKENMSLDTLSRLEDALGISLIYDEQVAYPCMVAEEEVFA
;
A
#
# COMPACT_ATOMS: atom_id res chain seq x y z
N MET A 1 -3.80 35.62 -21.44
CA MET A 1 -4.10 34.51 -20.54
C MET A 1 -4.36 33.22 -21.26
N LYS A 2 -5.27 33.21 -22.22
CA LYS A 2 -5.57 31.99 -22.99
C LYS A 2 -4.34 31.45 -23.73
N LYS A 3 -3.47 32.32 -24.21
CA LYS A 3 -2.28 31.95 -24.93
C LYS A 3 -1.28 31.18 -24.02
N LYS A 4 -1.05 31.69 -22.81
CA LYS A 4 -0.18 31.03 -21.85
C LYS A 4 -0.75 29.70 -21.38
N THR A 5 -2.05 29.61 -21.22
CA THR A 5 -2.72 28.37 -20.83
C THR A 5 -2.61 27.33 -21.94
N LEU A 6 -2.77 27.75 -23.20
CA LEU A 6 -2.62 26.84 -24.32
C LEU A 6 -1.19 26.37 -24.49
N GLU A 7 -0.21 27.25 -24.34
CA GLU A 7 1.20 26.87 -24.38
C GLU A 7 1.54 25.88 -23.27
N PHE A 8 1.05 26.15 -22.09
CA PHE A 8 1.23 25.26 -20.95
C PHE A 8 0.60 23.88 -21.21
N LEU A 9 -0.62 23.86 -21.72
CA LEU A 9 -1.30 22.61 -22.04
C LEU A 9 -0.62 21.85 -23.16
N GLU A 10 -0.16 22.55 -24.18
CA GLU A 10 0.57 21.93 -25.29
C GLU A 10 1.89 21.34 -24.83
N ALA A 11 2.63 22.08 -24.02
CA ALA A 11 3.88 21.59 -23.45
C ALA A 11 3.66 20.36 -22.58
N HIS A 12 2.58 20.36 -21.81
CA HIS A 12 2.25 19.21 -20.97
C HIS A 12 1.62 18.09 -21.75
N GLN A 13 0.94 18.37 -22.85
CA GLN A 13 0.39 17.34 -23.72
C GLN A 13 1.45 16.59 -24.50
N SER A 14 2.58 17.23 -24.78
CA SER A 14 3.68 16.53 -25.45
C SER A 14 4.37 15.53 -24.53
N GLU A 15 4.34 15.76 -23.22
CA GLU A 15 4.92 14.86 -22.22
C GLU A 15 3.86 14.01 -21.52
N LYS A 16 2.78 14.63 -21.07
CA LYS A 16 1.74 13.98 -20.30
C LYS A 16 1.05 12.79 -20.97
N PRO A 17 0.67 12.82 -22.25
CA PRO A 17 0.03 11.66 -22.86
C PRO A 17 0.88 10.42 -22.81
N SER A 18 2.20 10.57 -23.02
CA SER A 18 3.15 9.45 -22.95
C SER A 18 3.28 8.96 -21.52
N THR A 19 3.49 9.89 -20.56
CA THR A 19 3.62 9.54 -19.15
C THR A 19 2.34 8.94 -18.60
N TRP A 20 1.19 9.52 -18.98
CA TRP A 20 -0.11 9.00 -18.54
C TRP A 20 -0.36 7.60 -19.06
N ARG A 21 0.00 7.34 -20.29
CA ARG A 21 -0.16 6.02 -20.92
C ARG A 21 0.76 5.00 -20.24
N GLU A 22 1.99 5.38 -19.98
CA GLU A 22 2.95 4.54 -19.28
C GLU A 22 2.47 4.20 -17.88
N GLU A 23 1.93 5.18 -17.17
CA GLU A 23 1.35 4.97 -15.83
C GLU A 23 0.15 4.04 -15.88
N ALA A 24 -0.72 4.21 -16.89
CA ALA A 24 -1.89 3.36 -17.06
C ALA A 24 -1.49 1.92 -17.37
N GLU A 25 -0.51 1.74 -18.23
CA GLU A 25 0.02 0.43 -18.56
C GLU A 25 0.67 -0.23 -17.34
N TRP A 26 1.45 0.55 -16.60
CA TRP A 26 2.09 0.07 -15.37
C TRP A 26 1.05 -0.38 -14.36
N ARG A 27 -0.02 0.39 -14.16
CA ARG A 27 -1.10 0.01 -13.25
C ARG A 27 -1.77 -1.27 -13.68
N ARG A 28 -2.03 -1.40 -14.97
CA ARG A 28 -2.65 -2.59 -15.51
C ARG A 28 -1.80 -3.83 -15.27
N ASP A 29 -0.51 -3.71 -15.54
CA ASP A 29 0.43 -4.81 -15.39
C ASP A 29 0.65 -5.19 -13.93
N ASN A 30 0.50 -4.23 -13.02
CA ASN A 30 0.76 -4.43 -11.60
C ASN A 30 -0.49 -4.52 -10.75
N TRP A 31 -1.67 -4.51 -11.37
CA TRP A 31 -2.94 -4.47 -10.64
C TRP A 31 -3.15 -5.69 -9.74
N SER A 32 -2.63 -6.85 -10.11
CA SER A 32 -2.83 -8.07 -9.34
C SER A 32 -2.32 -7.97 -7.90
N TRP A 33 -1.17 -7.32 -7.70
CA TRP A 33 -0.66 -7.08 -6.34
C TRP A 33 -1.11 -5.73 -5.79
N MET A 34 -1.25 -4.74 -6.65
CA MET A 34 -1.56 -3.37 -6.23
C MET A 34 -2.93 -3.25 -5.57
N ARG A 35 -3.88 -4.05 -6.02
CA ARG A 35 -5.21 -4.11 -5.37
C ARG A 35 -5.10 -4.52 -3.91
N HIS A 36 -4.18 -5.42 -3.58
CA HIS A 36 -3.94 -5.83 -2.20
C HIS A 36 -3.30 -4.70 -1.40
N SER A 37 -2.34 -4.01 -2.00
CA SER A 37 -1.69 -2.88 -1.38
C SER A 37 -2.70 -1.78 -1.03
N GLN A 38 -3.66 -1.52 -1.92
CA GLN A 38 -4.70 -0.54 -1.67
C GLN A 38 -5.64 -0.95 -0.54
N LYS A 39 -6.02 -2.21 -0.47
CA LYS A 39 -6.85 -2.73 0.62
C LYS A 39 -6.12 -2.61 1.96
N ILE A 40 -4.84 -2.92 1.96
CA ILE A 40 -4.01 -2.80 3.16
C ILE A 40 -3.92 -1.34 3.59
N ALA A 41 -3.70 -0.43 2.65
CA ALA A 41 -3.63 1.00 2.94
C ALA A 41 -4.92 1.50 3.61
N VAL A 42 -6.08 1.07 3.12
CA VAL A 42 -7.36 1.45 3.72
C VAL A 42 -7.48 0.91 5.15
N LYS A 43 -7.14 -0.35 5.36
CA LYS A 43 -7.19 -0.95 6.71
C LYS A 43 -6.25 -0.22 7.67
N VAL A 44 -5.05 0.09 7.22
CA VAL A 44 -4.07 0.82 8.02
C VAL A 44 -4.59 2.21 8.38
N LEU A 45 -5.14 2.93 7.41
CA LEU A 45 -5.68 4.27 7.64
C LEU A 45 -6.84 4.24 8.64
N LEU A 46 -7.73 3.28 8.52
CA LEU A 46 -8.85 3.14 9.45
C LEU A 46 -8.36 2.85 10.87
N GLN A 47 -7.38 1.97 11.01
CA GLN A 47 -6.83 1.64 12.31
C GLN A 47 -6.09 2.83 12.92
N MET A 48 -5.32 3.54 12.12
CA MET A 48 -4.65 4.75 12.57
C MET A 48 -5.65 5.79 13.06
N LYS A 49 -6.76 5.93 12.36
CA LYS A 49 -7.81 6.87 12.75
C LYS A 49 -8.45 6.48 14.07
N GLN A 50 -8.71 5.19 14.27
CA GLN A 50 -9.28 4.70 15.51
C GLN A 50 -8.37 4.93 16.71
N GLU A 51 -7.08 4.75 16.53
CA GLU A 51 -6.09 4.89 17.59
C GLU A 51 -5.47 6.29 17.68
N ASN A 52 -5.87 7.20 16.80
CA ASN A 52 -5.29 8.54 16.69
C ASN A 52 -3.77 8.51 16.48
N LEU A 53 -3.32 7.59 15.65
CA LEU A 53 -1.91 7.45 15.32
C LEU A 53 -1.53 8.36 14.17
N THR A 54 -0.35 8.97 14.29
CA THR A 54 0.25 9.72 13.19
C THR A 54 1.18 8.82 12.40
N GLN A 55 1.51 9.24 11.19
CA GLN A 55 2.47 8.52 10.36
C GLN A 55 3.83 8.42 11.03
N LYS A 56 4.21 9.45 11.77
CA LYS A 56 5.47 9.48 12.51
C LYS A 56 5.51 8.39 13.59
N VAL A 57 4.44 8.27 14.36
CA VAL A 57 4.36 7.26 15.42
C VAL A 57 4.35 5.86 14.82
N LEU A 58 3.60 5.66 13.75
CA LEU A 58 3.58 4.36 13.07
C LEU A 58 4.96 4.00 12.53
N ALA A 59 5.67 4.96 11.95
CA ALA A 59 7.02 4.75 11.46
C ALA A 59 7.97 4.34 12.60
N GLU A 60 7.85 4.98 13.75
CA GLU A 60 8.63 4.62 14.93
C GLU A 60 8.35 3.21 15.40
N ARG A 61 7.08 2.81 15.44
CA ARG A 61 6.68 1.45 15.82
C ARG A 61 7.19 0.40 14.85
N MET A 62 7.21 0.73 13.57
CA MET A 62 7.68 -0.16 12.53
C MET A 62 9.20 -0.15 12.35
N ASN A 63 9.87 0.79 13.01
CA ASN A 63 11.30 1.02 12.85
C ASN A 63 11.67 1.32 11.40
N CYS A 64 10.93 2.21 10.78
CA CYS A 64 11.14 2.66 9.41
C CYS A 64 10.96 4.17 9.30
N THR A 65 11.10 4.70 8.10
CA THR A 65 10.95 6.14 7.88
C THR A 65 9.48 6.52 7.71
N GLN A 66 9.16 7.76 8.05
CA GLN A 66 7.84 8.31 7.81
C GLN A 66 7.51 8.34 6.32
N GLN A 67 8.51 8.58 5.48
CA GLN A 67 8.36 8.57 4.03
C GLN A 67 7.89 7.20 3.54
N TYR A 68 8.41 6.14 4.11
CA TYR A 68 8.01 4.78 3.75
C TYR A 68 6.56 4.50 4.15
N VAL A 69 6.17 4.93 5.34
CA VAL A 69 4.77 4.84 5.78
C VAL A 69 3.86 5.59 4.81
N SER A 70 4.27 6.78 4.39
CA SER A 70 3.51 7.56 3.41
C SER A 70 3.33 6.80 2.10
N LYS A 71 4.36 6.11 1.63
CA LYS A 71 4.26 5.28 0.42
C LYS A 71 3.28 4.13 0.59
N ILE A 72 3.32 3.48 1.74
CA ILE A 72 2.37 2.40 2.05
C ILE A 72 0.93 2.91 1.99
N LEU A 73 0.68 4.07 2.57
CA LEU A 73 -0.66 4.65 2.64
C LEU A 73 -1.19 5.10 1.29
N LYS A 74 -0.33 5.30 0.31
CA LYS A 74 -0.74 5.61 -1.06
C LYS A 74 -1.27 4.39 -1.81
N GLY A 75 -1.03 3.19 -1.28
CA GLY A 75 -1.54 1.96 -1.89
C GLY A 75 -0.81 1.53 -3.15
N LYS A 76 0.43 1.95 -3.31
CA LYS A 76 1.23 1.61 -4.48
C LYS A 76 2.54 0.92 -4.13
N GLU A 77 2.71 0.56 -2.86
CA GLU A 77 3.92 -0.10 -2.40
C GLU A 77 3.77 -1.61 -2.46
N ASN A 78 4.73 -2.26 -3.10
CA ASN A 78 4.79 -3.72 -3.12
C ASN A 78 5.54 -4.16 -1.86
N MET A 79 4.79 -4.41 -0.80
CA MET A 79 5.33 -4.71 0.51
C MET A 79 5.78 -6.16 0.60
N SER A 80 6.92 -6.38 1.25
CA SER A 80 7.36 -7.71 1.62
C SER A 80 6.51 -8.23 2.77
N LEU A 81 6.53 -9.55 2.97
CA LEU A 81 5.85 -10.16 4.10
C LEU A 81 6.41 -9.66 5.42
N ASP A 82 7.71 -9.38 5.48
CA ASP A 82 8.33 -8.79 6.65
C ASP A 82 7.71 -7.43 6.99
N THR A 83 7.55 -6.57 5.98
CA THR A 83 6.91 -5.26 6.16
C THR A 83 5.47 -5.41 6.63
N LEU A 84 4.73 -6.34 6.03
CA LEU A 84 3.34 -6.61 6.43
C LEU A 84 3.26 -7.08 7.88
N SER A 85 4.17 -7.94 8.29
CA SER A 85 4.23 -8.42 9.68
C SER A 85 4.52 -7.27 10.64
N ARG A 86 5.42 -6.37 10.28
CA ARG A 86 5.72 -5.19 11.10
C ARG A 86 4.51 -4.27 11.22
N LEU A 87 3.75 -4.10 10.14
CA LEU A 87 2.52 -3.33 10.16
C LEU A 87 1.48 -3.97 11.09
N GLU A 88 1.30 -5.27 10.98
CA GLU A 88 0.37 -6.00 11.83
C GLU A 88 0.73 -5.86 13.30
N ASP A 89 2.01 -6.03 13.61
CA ASP A 89 2.49 -5.91 14.99
C ASP A 89 2.33 -4.49 15.52
N ALA A 90 2.64 -3.50 14.68
CA ALA A 90 2.57 -2.10 15.08
C ALA A 90 1.14 -1.64 15.36
N LEU A 91 0.17 -2.18 14.62
CA LEU A 91 -1.23 -1.79 14.71
C LEU A 91 -2.09 -2.77 15.53
N GLY A 92 -1.56 -3.96 15.79
CA GLY A 92 -2.32 -4.99 16.49
C GLY A 92 -3.49 -5.52 15.70
N ILE A 93 -3.39 -5.54 14.39
CA ILE A 93 -4.45 -6.04 13.51
C ILE A 93 -3.89 -7.07 12.54
N SER A 94 -4.78 -7.83 11.91
CA SER A 94 -4.42 -8.77 10.85
C SER A 94 -4.68 -8.12 9.51
N LEU A 95 -3.67 -8.12 8.64
CA LEU A 95 -3.77 -7.56 7.30
C LEU A 95 -3.86 -8.65 6.23
N ILE A 96 -3.20 -9.76 6.47
CA ILE A 96 -3.11 -10.87 5.52
C ILE A 96 -4.22 -11.89 5.77
N TYR A 97 -4.62 -12.01 7.02
CA TYR A 97 -5.60 -12.99 7.44
C TYR A 97 -7.01 -12.61 7.03
N ASP A 98 -7.70 -13.55 6.43
CA ASP A 98 -9.14 -13.47 6.29
C ASP A 98 -9.75 -14.31 7.43
N GLU A 99 -10.44 -13.64 8.34
CA GLU A 99 -11.05 -14.30 9.50
C GLU A 99 -12.09 -15.34 9.13
N GLN A 100 -12.63 -15.22 7.92
CA GLN A 100 -13.63 -16.17 7.43
C GLN A 100 -13.02 -17.49 6.99
N VAL A 101 -11.71 -17.54 6.81
CA VAL A 101 -11.01 -18.72 6.37
C VAL A 101 -10.37 -19.38 7.58
N ALA A 102 -10.93 -20.50 7.99
CA ALA A 102 -10.26 -21.36 8.94
C ALA A 102 -9.06 -21.99 8.22
N TYR A 103 -7.91 -21.96 8.84
CA TYR A 103 -6.70 -22.56 8.28
C TYR A 103 -6.35 -23.84 9.03
N PRO A 104 -7.08 -24.94 8.80
CA PRO A 104 -6.71 -26.20 9.41
C PRO A 104 -5.34 -26.67 8.95
N CYS A 105 -4.88 -26.18 7.81
CA CYS A 105 -3.54 -26.43 7.32
C CYS A 105 -2.44 -25.93 8.25
N MET A 106 -2.70 -24.95 9.08
CA MET A 106 -1.72 -24.49 10.06
C MET A 106 -1.45 -25.56 11.10
N VAL A 107 -2.50 -26.25 11.50
CA VAL A 107 -2.39 -27.38 12.41
C VAL A 107 -1.63 -28.54 11.76
N ALA A 108 -1.90 -28.77 10.49
CA ALA A 108 -1.21 -29.80 9.72
C ALA A 108 0.28 -29.48 9.58
N GLU A 109 0.64 -28.23 9.41
CA GLU A 109 2.03 -27.83 9.35
C GLU A 109 2.75 -28.09 10.67
N GLU A 110 2.11 -27.79 11.77
CA GLU A 110 2.66 -28.08 13.09
C GLU A 110 2.88 -29.58 13.27
N GLU A 111 1.98 -30.40 12.78
CA GLU A 111 2.12 -31.83 12.81
C GLU A 111 3.28 -32.31 11.95
N VAL A 112 3.50 -31.68 10.81
CA VAL A 112 4.61 -32.00 9.92
C VAL A 112 5.95 -31.73 10.60
N PHE A 113 6.02 -30.67 11.39
CA PHE A 113 7.23 -30.28 12.08
C PHE A 113 7.37 -30.98 13.46
N ALA A 114 6.32 -31.51 13.92
CA ALA A 114 6.34 -32.28 15.15
C ALA A 114 6.83 -33.70 14.87
#